data_3cb7b7190fd92af24760480aee9b684a
#
_entry.id   3cb7b7190fd92af24760480aee9b684a
#
_cell.length_a   1.000
_cell.length_b   1.000
_cell.length_c   1.000
_cell.angle_alpha   90.00
_cell.angle_beta   90.00
_cell.angle_gamma   90.00
#
_symmetry.space_group_name_H-M   'P 1'
#
loop_
_entity.id
_entity.type
_entity.pdbx_description
1 polymer ?
#
loop_
_entity_poly.entity_id
_entity_poly.type
_entity_poly.pdbx_seq_one_letter_code
_entity_poly.pdbx_strand_id
1 'polypeptide(L)'
;MIISKESAPHLRKKSTVTRMMVDVLIALAPTLIFAFAVYHIYAISTYLISLFCMVGSEFVYVGLRNMMPKDGLKHCFKERFTYAYKGKFNQNNVLTAAISAVIFTLIMPVAMKLPNGTIIPPIYPAIVGSLVGIWFGKLVFGGTGSNIFNPAAVGMVFAKLCFGSSYLTYVDNWFYKLPEAAAGATPLGLLNGGSYSNIGTYPLTSLLFGQIPGTVGEVFKITILVGLIFLIIRKSIDFRIVVSYFGTFTILVLIAGLAVFSLNKSVNPGLFTLYSLLSGGVLFGGVFMLTDPVTSPINPPSRVMYGIIAAVLTVFIRLFAALPEGVAFSILIANMVAVFLDHYEWSGSRYTWKKILAIALLLAIPAIFTFLIIRFGGVYNG
;
A
#
# COMPACT_ATOMS: atom_id res chain seq x y z
N MET A 1 -17.27 -13.39 -41.79
CA MET A 1 -17.29 -13.68 -40.37
C MET A 1 -18.72 -13.55 -39.89
N ILE A 2 -19.42 -14.68 -39.69
CA ILE A 2 -20.83 -14.66 -39.25
C ILE A 2 -20.82 -14.56 -37.75
N ILE A 3 -21.21 -13.40 -37.22
CA ILE A 3 -21.40 -13.21 -35.79
C ILE A 3 -22.75 -13.83 -35.44
N SER A 4 -22.74 -15.00 -34.81
CA SER A 4 -23.95 -15.61 -34.27
C SER A 4 -24.35 -14.80 -33.01
N LYS A 5 -25.54 -14.21 -33.01
CA LYS A 5 -26.15 -13.70 -31.77
C LYS A 5 -26.58 -14.90 -30.92
N GLU A 6 -25.72 -15.33 -30.02
CA GLU A 6 -26.12 -16.28 -28.99
C GLU A 6 -27.02 -15.57 -27.98
N SER A 7 -28.27 -15.95 -27.93
CA SER A 7 -29.23 -15.60 -26.89
C SER A 7 -29.00 -16.47 -25.64
N ALA A 8 -27.83 -16.34 -25.02
CA ALA A 8 -27.55 -17.00 -23.76
C ALA A 8 -28.00 -16.14 -22.58
N PRO A 9 -28.48 -16.72 -21.48
CA PRO A 9 -28.69 -15.97 -20.26
C PRO A 9 -27.32 -15.48 -19.78
N HIS A 10 -27.05 -14.18 -19.95
CA HIS A 10 -25.84 -13.56 -19.39
C HIS A 10 -25.96 -13.57 -17.88
N LEU A 11 -25.33 -14.55 -17.21
CA LEU A 11 -25.15 -14.58 -15.78
C LEU A 11 -24.22 -13.40 -15.38
N ARG A 12 -24.80 -12.23 -15.20
CA ARG A 12 -24.09 -11.08 -14.64
C ARG A 12 -23.75 -11.40 -13.18
N LYS A 13 -22.45 -11.39 -12.85
CA LYS A 13 -22.02 -11.41 -11.47
C LYS A 13 -22.73 -10.28 -10.71
N LYS A 14 -23.30 -10.58 -9.55
CA LYS A 14 -23.97 -9.57 -8.69
C LYS A 14 -23.02 -8.47 -8.16
N SER A 15 -21.69 -8.65 -8.29
CA SER A 15 -20.68 -7.66 -7.87
C SER A 15 -20.38 -6.68 -9.00
N THR A 16 -20.77 -5.43 -8.81
CA THR A 16 -20.39 -4.31 -9.68
C THR A 16 -19.08 -3.69 -9.20
N VAL A 17 -18.36 -2.99 -10.10
CA VAL A 17 -17.13 -2.25 -9.74
C VAL A 17 -17.42 -1.25 -8.62
N THR A 18 -18.52 -0.52 -8.69
CA THR A 18 -18.96 0.42 -7.64
C THR A 18 -19.12 -0.25 -6.28
N ARG A 19 -19.72 -1.46 -6.24
CA ARG A 19 -19.88 -2.22 -5.01
C ARG A 19 -18.52 -2.60 -4.40
N MET A 20 -17.57 -3.08 -5.22
CA MET A 20 -16.23 -3.42 -4.74
C MET A 20 -15.51 -2.20 -4.15
N MET A 21 -15.64 -1.03 -4.79
CA MET A 21 -15.08 0.24 -4.29
C MET A 21 -15.69 0.66 -2.96
N VAL A 22 -17.01 0.55 -2.83
CA VAL A 22 -17.72 0.84 -1.58
C VAL A 22 -17.32 -0.14 -0.49
N ASP A 23 -17.18 -1.44 -0.78
CA ASP A 23 -16.72 -2.44 0.18
C ASP A 23 -15.31 -2.10 0.71
N VAL A 24 -14.40 -1.59 -0.14
CA VAL A 24 -13.06 -1.14 0.29
C VAL A 24 -13.17 0.07 1.21
N LEU A 25 -14.01 1.06 0.91
CA LEU A 25 -14.22 2.22 1.80
C LEU A 25 -14.79 1.81 3.15
N ILE A 26 -15.75 0.87 3.17
CA ILE A 26 -16.30 0.32 4.42
C ILE A 26 -15.22 -0.40 5.22
N ALA A 27 -14.35 -1.17 4.56
CA ALA A 27 -13.25 -1.87 5.22
C ALA A 27 -12.18 -0.92 5.80
N LEU A 28 -11.96 0.24 5.17
CA LEU A 28 -11.03 1.28 5.64
C LEU A 28 -11.65 2.16 6.74
N ALA A 29 -12.98 2.25 6.81
CA ALA A 29 -13.68 3.16 7.73
C ALA A 29 -13.31 2.96 9.20
N PRO A 30 -13.21 1.72 9.77
CA PRO A 30 -12.80 1.54 11.15
C PRO A 30 -11.42 2.12 11.44
N THR A 31 -10.45 1.91 10.55
CA THR A 31 -9.08 2.44 10.69
C THR A 31 -9.08 3.97 10.60
N LEU A 32 -9.86 4.55 9.69
CA LEU A 32 -9.96 6.00 9.51
C LEU A 32 -10.62 6.67 10.71
N ILE A 33 -11.71 6.10 11.24
CA ILE A 33 -12.42 6.61 12.44
C ILE A 33 -11.48 6.59 13.64
N PHE A 34 -10.75 5.50 13.84
CA PHE A 34 -9.80 5.38 14.94
C PHE A 34 -8.64 6.38 14.79
N ALA A 35 -8.14 6.57 13.57
CA ALA A 35 -7.13 7.58 13.26
C ALA A 35 -7.61 9.01 13.61
N PHE A 36 -8.86 9.35 13.30
CA PHE A 36 -9.44 10.64 13.67
C PHE A 36 -9.62 10.80 15.17
N ALA A 37 -10.01 9.73 15.87
CA ALA A 37 -10.15 9.75 17.32
C ALA A 37 -8.82 9.90 18.06
N VAL A 38 -7.72 9.34 17.53
CA VAL A 38 -6.40 9.36 18.17
C VAL A 38 -5.58 10.59 17.78
N TYR A 39 -5.56 10.94 16.50
CA TYR A 39 -4.70 12.02 15.99
C TYR A 39 -5.44 13.33 15.70
N HIS A 40 -6.76 13.37 15.91
CA HIS A 40 -7.60 14.58 15.82
C HIS A 40 -7.28 15.42 14.56
N ILE A 41 -6.90 16.69 14.78
CA ILE A 41 -6.68 17.67 13.70
C ILE A 41 -5.59 17.25 12.71
N TYR A 42 -4.56 16.50 13.16
CA TYR A 42 -3.48 16.05 12.29
C TYR A 42 -3.99 15.09 11.20
N ALA A 43 -4.78 14.09 11.56
CA ALA A 43 -5.34 13.13 10.60
C ALA A 43 -6.47 13.73 9.77
N ILE A 44 -7.34 14.54 10.40
CA ILE A 44 -8.49 15.17 9.72
C ILE A 44 -8.02 16.15 8.66
N SER A 45 -7.04 17.03 8.97
CA SER A 45 -6.53 18.00 8.00
C SER A 45 -5.84 17.31 6.82
N THR A 46 -5.01 16.30 7.08
CA THR A 46 -4.35 15.51 6.03
C THR A 46 -5.37 14.84 5.13
N TYR A 47 -6.43 14.24 5.70
CA TYR A 47 -7.49 13.61 4.94
C TYR A 47 -8.26 14.59 4.05
N LEU A 48 -8.70 15.73 4.60
CA LEU A 48 -9.45 16.72 3.85
C LEU A 48 -8.64 17.31 2.70
N ILE A 49 -7.36 17.62 2.94
CA ILE A 49 -6.46 18.11 1.90
C ILE A 49 -6.27 17.05 0.80
N SER A 50 -5.98 15.80 1.17
CA SER A 50 -5.76 14.72 0.22
C SER A 50 -7.02 14.43 -0.60
N LEU A 51 -8.19 14.43 0.03
CA LEU A 51 -9.49 14.24 -0.63
C LEU A 51 -9.75 15.36 -1.65
N PHE A 52 -9.57 16.61 -1.22
CA PHE A 52 -9.78 17.76 -2.10
C PHE A 52 -8.82 17.75 -3.30
N CYS A 53 -7.53 17.50 -3.07
CA CYS A 53 -6.53 17.44 -4.13
C CYS A 53 -6.81 16.31 -5.12
N MET A 54 -7.12 15.09 -4.63
CA MET A 54 -7.31 13.93 -5.50
C MET A 54 -8.63 13.98 -6.27
N VAL A 55 -9.74 14.32 -5.61
CA VAL A 55 -11.05 14.46 -6.28
C VAL A 55 -11.05 15.67 -7.22
N GLY A 56 -10.45 16.78 -6.80
CA GLY A 56 -10.28 17.97 -7.64
C GLY A 56 -9.46 17.68 -8.90
N SER A 57 -8.38 16.90 -8.77
CA SER A 57 -7.57 16.47 -9.92
C SER A 57 -8.36 15.61 -10.90
N GLU A 58 -9.18 14.67 -10.43
CA GLU A 58 -10.09 13.89 -11.29
C GLU A 58 -11.07 14.77 -12.04
N PHE A 59 -11.64 15.75 -11.34
CA PHE A 59 -12.55 16.71 -11.96
C PHE A 59 -11.83 17.50 -13.06
N VAL A 60 -10.67 18.08 -12.77
CA VAL A 60 -9.86 18.83 -13.74
C VAL A 60 -9.48 17.94 -14.93
N TYR A 61 -9.04 16.70 -14.68
CA TYR A 61 -8.66 15.78 -15.75
C TYR A 61 -9.81 15.43 -16.69
N VAL A 62 -10.99 15.13 -16.16
CA VAL A 62 -12.19 14.85 -16.99
C VAL A 62 -12.55 16.07 -17.84
N GLY A 63 -12.44 17.28 -17.26
CA GLY A 63 -12.62 18.52 -17.98
C GLY A 63 -11.64 18.67 -19.15
N LEU A 64 -10.34 18.58 -18.86
CA LEU A 64 -9.28 18.73 -19.85
C LEU A 64 -9.40 17.72 -21.00
N ARG A 65 -9.64 16.44 -20.65
CA ARG A 65 -9.74 15.36 -21.63
C ARG A 65 -10.92 15.51 -22.60
N ASN A 66 -12.02 16.09 -22.13
CA ASN A 66 -13.28 16.10 -22.87
C ASN A 66 -13.69 17.50 -23.37
N MET A 67 -12.93 18.54 -23.04
CA MET A 67 -13.28 19.92 -23.39
C MET A 67 -13.03 20.25 -24.87
N MET A 68 -12.24 19.44 -25.58
CA MET A 68 -12.04 19.58 -27.02
C MET A 68 -13.05 18.70 -27.77
N PRO A 69 -14.08 19.30 -28.43
CA PRO A 69 -15.00 18.53 -29.26
C PRO A 69 -14.25 17.94 -30.44
N LYS A 70 -14.54 16.67 -30.76
CA LYS A 70 -13.95 15.98 -31.91
C LYS A 70 -14.45 16.50 -33.25
N ASP A 71 -15.55 17.26 -33.24
CA ASP A 71 -16.29 17.66 -34.43
C ASP A 71 -15.84 19.02 -35.02
N GLY A 72 -14.79 19.64 -34.48
CA GLY A 72 -14.23 20.90 -35.00
C GLY A 72 -15.15 22.15 -34.90
N LEU A 73 -16.35 21.99 -34.33
CA LEU A 73 -17.35 23.07 -34.20
C LEU A 73 -16.93 24.02 -33.06
N LYS A 74 -17.05 25.32 -33.33
CA LYS A 74 -16.86 26.41 -32.34
C LYS A 74 -18.04 26.45 -31.38
N HIS A 75 -18.03 25.68 -30.30
CA HIS A 75 -19.03 25.75 -29.25
C HIS A 75 -18.70 26.83 -28.21
N CYS A 76 -19.75 27.44 -27.62
CA CYS A 76 -19.62 28.33 -26.49
C CYS A 76 -19.00 27.63 -25.30
N PHE A 77 -18.26 28.34 -24.43
CA PHE A 77 -17.60 27.75 -23.23
C PHE A 77 -18.56 26.95 -22.35
N LYS A 78 -19.79 27.44 -22.16
CA LYS A 78 -20.83 26.75 -21.38
C LYS A 78 -21.23 25.40 -21.99
N GLU A 79 -21.35 25.33 -23.31
CA GLU A 79 -21.66 24.05 -24.01
C GLU A 79 -20.52 23.07 -23.92
N ARG A 80 -19.28 23.55 -24.09
CA ARG A 80 -18.06 22.71 -23.92
C ARG A 80 -17.95 22.17 -22.51
N PHE A 81 -18.20 23.00 -21.50
CA PHE A 81 -18.19 22.59 -20.11
C PHE A 81 -19.27 21.52 -19.85
N THR A 82 -20.51 21.77 -20.28
CA THR A 82 -21.58 20.77 -20.13
C THR A 82 -21.26 19.47 -20.85
N TYR A 83 -20.73 19.55 -22.07
CA TYR A 83 -20.28 18.36 -22.83
C TYR A 83 -19.15 17.60 -22.15
N ALA A 84 -18.20 18.30 -21.55
CA ALA A 84 -17.05 17.68 -20.87
C ALA A 84 -17.46 16.85 -19.66
N TYR A 85 -18.50 17.25 -18.93
CA TYR A 85 -18.89 16.60 -17.67
C TYR A 85 -20.13 15.74 -17.77
N LYS A 86 -21.08 16.03 -18.67
CA LYS A 86 -22.35 15.30 -18.78
C LYS A 86 -22.12 13.82 -19.12
N GLY A 87 -22.39 12.93 -18.15
CA GLY A 87 -22.25 11.48 -18.28
C GLY A 87 -20.81 10.94 -18.30
N LYS A 88 -19.79 11.83 -18.19
CA LYS A 88 -18.37 11.45 -18.24
C LYS A 88 -17.70 11.50 -16.87
N PHE A 89 -18.16 12.37 -15.97
CA PHE A 89 -17.76 12.37 -14.57
C PHE A 89 -18.73 11.50 -13.78
N ASN A 90 -18.30 10.28 -13.48
CA ASN A 90 -19.13 9.25 -12.87
C ASN A 90 -18.78 9.09 -11.37
N GLN A 91 -19.72 8.49 -10.61
CA GLN A 91 -19.49 8.14 -9.20
C GLN A 91 -18.20 7.35 -8.98
N ASN A 92 -17.82 6.49 -9.92
CA ASN A 92 -16.61 5.68 -9.82
C ASN A 92 -15.33 6.53 -9.82
N ASN A 93 -15.32 7.67 -10.52
CA ASN A 93 -14.17 8.60 -10.48
C ASN A 93 -13.98 9.17 -9.07
N VAL A 94 -15.07 9.60 -8.45
CA VAL A 94 -15.05 10.14 -7.08
C VAL A 94 -14.67 9.05 -6.08
N LEU A 95 -15.28 7.87 -6.18
CA LEU A 95 -15.02 6.75 -5.27
C LEU A 95 -13.55 6.28 -5.32
N THR A 96 -12.98 6.14 -6.52
CA THR A 96 -11.58 5.72 -6.65
C THR A 96 -10.61 6.78 -6.16
N ALA A 97 -10.88 8.07 -6.41
CA ALA A 97 -10.08 9.16 -5.86
C ALA A 97 -10.19 9.23 -4.33
N ALA A 98 -11.41 9.03 -3.79
CA ALA A 98 -11.63 8.99 -2.34
C ALA A 98 -10.90 7.81 -1.67
N ILE A 99 -10.93 6.60 -2.27
CA ILE A 99 -10.15 5.45 -1.78
C ILE A 99 -8.66 5.78 -1.76
N SER A 100 -8.14 6.34 -2.85
CA SER A 100 -6.72 6.74 -2.93
C SER A 100 -6.36 7.79 -1.87
N ALA A 101 -7.25 8.75 -1.61
CA ALA A 101 -7.05 9.78 -0.58
C ALA A 101 -7.06 9.19 0.84
N VAL A 102 -7.98 8.27 1.14
CA VAL A 102 -8.03 7.56 2.43
C VAL A 102 -6.76 6.74 2.64
N ILE A 103 -6.38 5.90 1.66
CA ILE A 103 -5.17 5.07 1.76
C ILE A 103 -3.94 5.98 1.91
N PHE A 104 -3.83 7.04 1.11
CA PHE A 104 -2.72 7.98 1.20
C PHE A 104 -2.63 8.63 2.58
N THR A 105 -3.75 9.12 3.13
CA THR A 105 -3.79 9.69 4.48
C THR A 105 -3.32 8.69 5.55
N LEU A 106 -3.76 7.45 5.44
CA LEU A 106 -3.44 6.41 6.43
C LEU A 106 -1.97 5.96 6.39
N ILE A 107 -1.30 6.05 5.24
CA ILE A 107 0.13 5.75 5.12
C ILE A 107 1.04 6.95 5.35
N MET A 108 0.46 8.16 5.48
CA MET A 108 1.21 9.38 5.81
C MET A 108 1.67 9.38 7.27
N PRO A 109 2.82 10.01 7.58
CA PRO A 109 3.19 10.31 8.96
C PRO A 109 2.19 11.27 9.60
N VAL A 110 2.12 11.20 10.93
CA VAL A 110 1.16 11.98 11.71
C VAL A 110 1.41 13.48 11.59
N ALA A 111 2.69 13.89 11.64
CA ALA A 111 3.08 15.29 11.66
C ALA A 111 4.39 15.52 10.91
N MET A 112 4.70 16.79 10.67
CA MET A 112 6.01 17.22 10.18
C MET A 112 6.61 18.29 11.10
N LYS A 113 7.95 18.31 11.19
CA LYS A 113 8.71 19.28 11.94
C LYS A 113 9.25 20.36 11.01
N LEU A 114 8.92 21.61 11.26
CA LEU A 114 9.45 22.75 10.53
C LEU A 114 10.88 23.09 10.98
N PRO A 115 11.67 23.82 10.17
CA PRO A 115 13.03 24.25 10.55
C PRO A 115 13.11 25.04 11.84
N ASN A 116 12.03 25.75 12.20
CA ASN A 116 11.91 26.50 13.47
C ASN A 116 11.56 25.60 14.67
N GLY A 117 11.49 24.29 14.50
CA GLY A 117 11.17 23.32 15.55
C GLY A 117 9.68 23.10 15.80
N THR A 118 8.78 23.88 15.20
CA THR A 118 7.33 23.69 15.38
C THR A 118 6.83 22.43 14.70
N ILE A 119 5.91 21.72 15.37
CA ILE A 119 5.26 20.51 14.85
C ILE A 119 3.89 20.89 14.31
N ILE A 120 3.65 20.59 13.04
CA ILE A 120 2.39 20.90 12.34
C ILE A 120 1.86 19.66 11.63
N PRO A 121 0.56 19.66 11.24
CA PRO A 121 0.06 18.65 10.30
C PRO A 121 0.89 18.65 9.01
N PRO A 122 1.07 17.50 8.34
CA PRO A 122 1.91 17.38 7.14
C PRO A 122 1.22 17.96 5.88
N ILE A 123 0.86 19.26 5.93
CA ILE A 123 0.07 19.95 4.89
C ILE A 123 0.79 19.93 3.55
N TYR A 124 2.05 20.36 3.50
CA TYR A 124 2.84 20.42 2.26
C TYR A 124 3.04 19.04 1.64
N PRO A 125 3.50 18.02 2.39
CA PRO A 125 3.58 16.66 1.90
C PRO A 125 2.23 16.11 1.43
N ALA A 126 1.13 16.45 2.13
CA ALA A 126 -0.21 16.02 1.76
C ALA A 126 -0.65 16.60 0.41
N ILE A 127 -0.42 17.90 0.16
CA ILE A 127 -0.76 18.54 -1.12
C ILE A 127 0.08 17.93 -2.24
N VAL A 128 1.41 17.97 -2.10
CA VAL A 128 2.33 17.54 -3.16
C VAL A 128 2.19 16.05 -3.44
N GLY A 129 2.17 15.22 -2.40
CA GLY A 129 2.00 13.77 -2.53
C GLY A 129 0.65 13.38 -3.14
N SER A 130 -0.44 14.05 -2.76
CA SER A 130 -1.76 13.80 -3.34
C SER A 130 -1.82 14.15 -4.82
N LEU A 131 -1.30 15.32 -5.21
CA LEU A 131 -1.28 15.75 -6.61
C LEU A 131 -0.40 14.81 -7.45
N VAL A 132 0.83 14.57 -7.04
CA VAL A 132 1.73 13.67 -7.78
C VAL A 132 1.18 12.26 -7.82
N GLY A 133 0.67 11.76 -6.69
CA GLY A 133 0.10 10.42 -6.58
C GLY A 133 -1.05 10.20 -7.57
N ILE A 134 -2.02 11.08 -7.61
CA ILE A 134 -3.19 10.92 -8.50
C ILE A 134 -2.82 11.14 -9.96
N TRP A 135 -2.01 12.16 -10.29
CA TRP A 135 -1.61 12.45 -11.67
C TRP A 135 -0.73 11.35 -12.24
N PHE A 136 0.40 11.03 -11.61
CA PHE A 136 1.36 10.04 -12.11
C PHE A 136 0.99 8.60 -11.79
N GLY A 137 0.22 8.34 -10.74
CA GLY A 137 -0.26 6.99 -10.44
C GLY A 137 -1.45 6.55 -11.28
N LYS A 138 -2.31 7.51 -11.73
CA LYS A 138 -3.60 7.17 -12.34
C LYS A 138 -3.94 7.96 -13.60
N LEU A 139 -3.96 9.29 -13.53
CA LEU A 139 -4.55 10.12 -14.58
C LEU A 139 -3.77 10.09 -15.89
N VAL A 140 -2.44 10.10 -15.83
CA VAL A 140 -1.56 10.02 -17.02
C VAL A 140 -1.79 8.73 -17.81
N PHE A 141 -2.15 7.63 -17.15
CA PHE A 141 -2.43 6.34 -17.80
C PHE A 141 -3.85 6.22 -18.37
N GLY A 142 -4.70 7.22 -18.19
CA GLY A 142 -6.06 7.25 -18.74
C GLY A 142 -7.18 7.32 -17.72
N GLY A 143 -6.87 7.39 -16.43
CA GLY A 143 -7.84 7.53 -15.34
C GLY A 143 -8.33 6.19 -14.77
N THR A 144 -9.57 6.19 -14.29
CA THR A 144 -10.14 5.05 -13.56
C THR A 144 -10.12 3.75 -14.37
N GLY A 145 -9.45 2.73 -13.85
CA GLY A 145 -9.36 1.40 -14.46
C GLY A 145 -8.18 1.19 -15.40
N SER A 146 -7.35 2.24 -15.66
CA SER A 146 -6.18 2.17 -16.55
C SER A 146 -4.86 2.42 -15.81
N ASN A 147 -4.89 2.61 -14.51
CA ASN A 147 -3.73 2.88 -13.70
C ASN A 147 -2.82 1.65 -13.57
N ILE A 148 -1.53 1.86 -13.84
CA ILE A 148 -0.50 0.82 -13.66
C ILE A 148 -0.07 0.79 -12.19
N PHE A 149 0.08 1.95 -11.56
CA PHE A 149 0.55 2.10 -10.19
C PHE A 149 -0.59 2.41 -9.22
N ASN A 150 -0.41 2.01 -7.97
CA ASN A 150 -1.27 2.46 -6.88
C ASN A 150 -1.00 3.95 -6.60
N PRO A 151 -2.00 4.86 -6.77
CA PRO A 151 -1.79 6.30 -6.64
C PRO A 151 -1.32 6.72 -5.24
N ALA A 152 -1.81 6.06 -4.18
CA ALA A 152 -1.40 6.36 -2.82
C ALA A 152 0.08 6.00 -2.58
N ALA A 153 0.55 4.86 -3.16
CA ALA A 153 1.95 4.47 -3.07
C ALA A 153 2.87 5.46 -3.81
N VAL A 154 2.49 5.90 -5.02
CA VAL A 154 3.25 6.92 -5.78
C VAL A 154 3.37 8.20 -4.97
N GLY A 155 2.25 8.70 -4.43
CA GLY A 155 2.22 9.92 -3.62
C GLY A 155 3.09 9.83 -2.37
N MET A 156 3.00 8.70 -1.65
CA MET A 156 3.78 8.45 -0.43
C MET A 156 5.29 8.41 -0.71
N VAL A 157 5.70 7.66 -1.72
CA VAL A 157 7.11 7.55 -2.10
C VAL A 157 7.66 8.91 -2.51
N PHE A 158 6.92 9.65 -3.33
CA PHE A 158 7.33 10.98 -3.76
C PHE A 158 7.44 11.97 -2.59
N ALA A 159 6.44 12.02 -1.72
CA ALA A 159 6.46 12.87 -0.53
C ALA A 159 7.66 12.54 0.39
N LYS A 160 7.95 11.24 0.59
CA LYS A 160 9.09 10.79 1.40
C LYS A 160 10.44 11.21 0.79
N LEU A 161 10.58 11.12 -0.52
CA LEU A 161 11.82 11.53 -1.21
C LEU A 161 12.01 13.06 -1.19
N CYS A 162 10.93 13.83 -1.31
CA CYS A 162 11.00 15.29 -1.33
C CYS A 162 11.22 15.93 0.05
N PHE A 163 10.58 15.39 1.09
CA PHE A 163 10.57 16.01 2.42
C PHE A 163 11.54 15.35 3.43
N GLY A 164 12.10 14.18 3.10
CA GLY A 164 13.16 13.53 3.86
C GLY A 164 12.85 13.33 5.34
N SER A 165 13.78 13.69 6.23
CA SER A 165 13.68 13.49 7.68
C SER A 165 12.64 14.40 8.37
N SER A 166 12.37 15.58 7.81
CA SER A 166 11.35 16.51 8.35
C SER A 166 9.93 15.93 8.27
N TYR A 167 9.74 14.98 7.37
CA TYR A 167 8.47 14.31 7.10
C TYR A 167 8.09 13.29 8.18
N LEU A 168 9.08 12.68 8.84
CA LEU A 168 8.86 11.61 9.83
C LEU A 168 8.83 12.17 11.25
N THR A 169 7.73 12.77 11.64
CA THR A 169 7.55 13.25 13.02
C THR A 169 6.34 12.57 13.65
N TYR A 170 6.52 12.11 14.87
CA TYR A 170 5.48 11.47 15.68
C TYR A 170 5.08 12.40 16.81
N VAL A 171 3.81 12.32 17.22
CA VAL A 171 3.22 13.21 18.21
C VAL A 171 2.63 12.36 19.33
N ASP A 172 2.84 12.78 20.56
CA ASP A 172 2.15 12.23 21.72
C ASP A 172 0.64 12.42 21.58
N ASN A 173 -0.11 11.43 22.00
CA ASN A 173 -1.55 11.49 22.01
C ASN A 173 -2.12 10.85 23.28
N TRP A 174 -3.42 10.92 23.48
CA TRP A 174 -4.09 10.36 24.66
C TRP A 174 -4.02 8.83 24.73
N PHE A 175 -3.86 8.16 23.60
CA PHE A 175 -3.81 6.71 23.49
C PHE A 175 -2.40 6.16 23.73
N TYR A 176 -1.37 6.96 23.46
CA TYR A 176 0.02 6.56 23.53
C TYR A 176 0.93 7.76 23.77
N LYS A 177 1.88 7.59 24.69
CA LYS A 177 2.96 8.55 24.95
C LYS A 177 4.28 8.03 24.41
N LEU A 178 5.05 8.90 23.77
CA LEU A 178 6.39 8.54 23.27
C LEU A 178 7.29 8.22 24.47
N PRO A 179 7.96 7.05 24.50
CA PRO A 179 8.96 6.78 25.52
C PRO A 179 10.11 7.78 25.40
N GLU A 180 10.51 8.40 26.50
CA GLU A 180 11.61 9.39 26.54
C GLU A 180 12.92 8.84 25.96
N ALA A 181 13.21 7.57 26.20
CA ALA A 181 14.42 6.88 25.74
C ALA A 181 14.42 6.55 24.23
N ALA A 182 13.25 6.47 23.58
CA ALA A 182 13.14 6.03 22.18
C ALA A 182 13.04 7.18 21.18
N ALA A 183 13.01 8.45 21.64
CA ALA A 183 13.01 9.66 20.80
C ALA A 183 12.16 9.58 19.53
N GLY A 184 11.03 8.87 19.58
CA GLY A 184 10.14 8.68 18.43
C GLY A 184 10.60 7.63 17.40
N ALA A 185 11.57 6.76 17.72
CA ALA A 185 11.94 5.68 16.83
C ALA A 185 10.81 4.67 16.69
N THR A 186 10.40 4.37 15.45
CA THR A 186 9.41 3.33 15.20
C THR A 186 9.95 1.95 15.57
N PRO A 187 9.07 0.98 15.93
CA PRO A 187 9.51 -0.40 16.16
C PRO A 187 10.35 -0.98 15.02
N LEU A 188 10.05 -0.60 13.78
CA LEU A 188 10.80 -1.02 12.60
C LEU A 188 12.16 -0.29 12.49
N GLY A 189 12.24 0.98 12.87
CA GLY A 189 13.51 1.73 12.91
C GLY A 189 14.48 1.16 13.93
N LEU A 190 13.96 0.64 15.05
CA LEU A 190 14.78 -0.05 16.06
C LEU A 190 15.33 -1.39 15.56
N LEU A 191 14.61 -2.12 14.72
CA LEU A 191 15.09 -3.37 14.10
C LEU A 191 16.20 -3.12 13.09
N ASN A 192 16.12 -2.05 12.30
CA ASN A 192 17.08 -1.75 11.24
C ASN A 192 18.44 -1.23 11.76
N GLY A 193 18.51 -0.82 13.02
CA GLY A 193 19.76 -0.36 13.65
C GLY A 193 20.74 -1.49 14.01
N GLY A 194 20.45 -2.75 13.67
CA GLY A 194 21.31 -3.91 13.99
C GLY A 194 21.29 -4.32 15.48
N SER A 195 20.64 -3.54 16.33
CA SER A 195 20.57 -3.79 17.78
C SER A 195 19.37 -4.68 18.12
N TYR A 196 19.58 -6.00 18.07
CA TYR A 196 18.55 -6.99 18.47
C TYR A 196 18.12 -6.90 19.92
N SER A 197 18.89 -6.24 20.78
CA SER A 197 18.55 -5.90 22.16
C SER A 197 17.24 -5.07 22.23
N ASN A 198 16.87 -4.40 21.16
CA ASN A 198 15.66 -3.60 21.05
C ASN A 198 14.40 -4.41 20.70
N ILE A 199 14.54 -5.71 20.41
CA ILE A 199 13.38 -6.60 20.26
C ILE A 199 12.76 -6.79 21.64
N GLY A 200 11.52 -6.30 21.81
CA GLY A 200 10.83 -6.33 23.10
C GLY A 200 10.75 -4.96 23.81
N THR A 201 11.39 -3.92 23.30
CA THR A 201 11.19 -2.52 23.79
C THR A 201 9.69 -2.16 23.77
N TYR A 202 8.98 -2.57 22.73
CA TYR A 202 7.53 -2.51 22.68
C TYR A 202 6.94 -3.91 22.87
N PRO A 203 6.05 -4.12 23.87
CA PRO A 203 5.39 -5.40 24.04
C PRO A 203 4.50 -5.72 22.84
N LEU A 204 4.34 -7.03 22.51
CA LEU A 204 3.51 -7.48 21.37
C LEU A 204 2.06 -6.97 21.47
N THR A 205 1.54 -6.80 22.67
CA THR A 205 0.22 -6.21 22.92
C THR A 205 0.15 -4.78 22.41
N SER A 206 1.15 -3.94 22.69
CA SER A 206 1.20 -2.57 22.19
C SER A 206 1.32 -2.51 20.67
N LEU A 207 2.04 -3.45 20.05
CA LEU A 207 2.09 -3.58 18.59
C LEU A 207 0.73 -3.92 17.98
N LEU A 208 -0.04 -4.80 18.62
CA LEU A 208 -1.38 -5.18 18.16
C LEU A 208 -2.42 -4.08 18.34
N PHE A 209 -2.43 -3.45 19.51
CA PHE A 209 -3.39 -2.39 19.83
C PHE A 209 -3.04 -1.03 19.24
N GLY A 210 -1.81 -0.87 18.69
CA GLY A 210 -1.39 0.37 18.05
C GLY A 210 -0.83 1.44 19.00
N GLN A 211 -0.39 1.03 20.19
CA GLN A 211 0.26 1.92 21.16
C GLN A 211 1.76 2.07 20.87
N ILE A 212 2.06 2.48 19.63
CA ILE A 212 3.41 2.59 19.09
C ILE A 212 3.51 3.81 18.16
N PRO A 213 4.70 4.42 18.00
CA PRO A 213 4.91 5.43 16.97
C PRO A 213 4.85 4.78 15.58
N GLY A 214 4.16 5.44 14.64
CA GLY A 214 3.99 4.95 13.28
C GLY A 214 3.19 5.92 12.43
N THR A 215 2.89 5.53 11.20
CA THR A 215 2.01 6.29 10.31
C THR A 215 0.55 6.23 10.80
N VAL A 216 -0.28 7.15 10.31
CA VAL A 216 -1.64 7.40 10.80
C VAL A 216 -2.50 6.11 10.89
N GLY A 217 -2.41 5.22 9.92
CA GLY A 217 -3.25 4.00 9.84
C GLY A 217 -2.50 2.69 10.06
N GLU A 218 -1.18 2.67 9.95
CA GLU A 218 -0.40 1.43 10.10
C GLU A 218 -0.43 0.87 11.52
N VAL A 219 -0.57 1.73 12.51
CA VAL A 219 -0.53 1.33 13.91
C VAL A 219 -1.73 0.49 14.33
N PHE A 220 -2.90 0.67 13.74
CA PHE A 220 -4.15 0.02 14.14
C PHE A 220 -4.32 -1.38 13.52
N LYS A 221 -3.52 -2.36 13.95
CA LYS A 221 -3.49 -3.71 13.36
C LYS A 221 -4.84 -4.44 13.43
N ILE A 222 -5.55 -4.29 14.54
CA ILE A 222 -6.85 -4.94 14.74
C ILE A 222 -7.87 -4.45 13.71
N THR A 223 -7.95 -3.14 13.47
CA THR A 223 -8.89 -2.57 12.48
C THR A 223 -8.55 -3.00 11.06
N ILE A 224 -7.24 -3.13 10.75
CA ILE A 224 -6.76 -3.66 9.46
C ILE A 224 -7.20 -5.12 9.28
N LEU A 225 -7.04 -5.96 10.31
CA LEU A 225 -7.46 -7.37 10.26
C LEU A 225 -8.99 -7.52 10.14
N VAL A 226 -9.76 -6.69 10.82
CA VAL A 226 -11.23 -6.65 10.66
C VAL A 226 -11.59 -6.28 9.22
N GLY A 227 -10.92 -5.28 8.65
CA GLY A 227 -11.08 -4.90 7.24
C GLY A 227 -10.74 -6.03 6.28
N LEU A 228 -9.64 -6.77 6.53
CA LEU A 228 -9.25 -7.93 5.74
C LEU A 228 -10.34 -9.02 5.75
N ILE A 229 -10.81 -9.40 6.93
CA ILE A 229 -11.86 -10.41 7.08
C ILE A 229 -13.13 -10.00 6.33
N PHE A 230 -13.54 -8.73 6.47
CA PHE A 230 -14.68 -8.18 5.75
C PHE A 230 -14.52 -8.29 4.23
N LEU A 231 -13.37 -7.88 3.69
CA LEU A 231 -13.10 -7.91 2.25
C LEU A 231 -13.05 -9.35 1.68
N ILE A 232 -12.52 -10.32 2.45
CA ILE A 232 -12.52 -11.74 2.07
C ILE A 232 -13.93 -12.30 2.04
N ILE A 233 -14.75 -12.04 3.07
CA ILE A 233 -16.15 -12.50 3.14
C ILE A 233 -16.98 -11.91 1.99
N ARG A 234 -16.77 -10.64 1.68
CA ARG A 234 -17.41 -9.93 0.56
C ARG A 234 -16.90 -10.35 -0.81
N LYS A 235 -15.78 -11.10 -0.87
CA LYS A 235 -15.07 -11.48 -2.11
C LYS A 235 -14.70 -10.27 -2.97
N SER A 236 -14.38 -9.17 -2.33
CA SER A 236 -13.98 -7.92 -2.99
C SER A 236 -12.50 -7.91 -3.33
N ILE A 237 -11.69 -8.73 -2.64
CA ILE A 237 -10.26 -8.95 -2.91
C ILE A 237 -9.98 -10.43 -3.20
N ASP A 238 -8.85 -10.71 -3.86
CA ASP A 238 -8.40 -12.09 -4.08
C ASP A 238 -7.49 -12.55 -2.94
N PHE A 239 -7.91 -13.58 -2.23
CA PHE A 239 -7.18 -14.15 -1.09
C PHE A 239 -5.80 -14.72 -1.47
N ARG A 240 -5.58 -15.09 -2.76
CA ARG A 240 -4.31 -15.66 -3.23
C ARG A 240 -3.16 -14.67 -3.10
N ILE A 241 -3.42 -13.38 -3.38
CA ILE A 241 -2.43 -12.30 -3.22
C ILE A 241 -2.08 -12.17 -1.73
N VAL A 242 -3.09 -12.14 -0.87
CA VAL A 242 -2.93 -11.99 0.58
C VAL A 242 -2.11 -13.15 1.16
N VAL A 243 -2.50 -14.39 0.84
CA VAL A 243 -1.84 -15.60 1.37
C VAL A 243 -0.40 -15.72 0.84
N SER A 244 -0.17 -15.48 -0.45
CA SER A 244 1.17 -15.53 -1.03
C SER A 244 2.09 -14.45 -0.48
N TYR A 245 1.58 -13.23 -0.29
CA TYR A 245 2.36 -12.13 0.28
C TYR A 245 2.74 -12.37 1.74
N PHE A 246 1.76 -12.61 2.62
CA PHE A 246 2.04 -12.82 4.04
C PHE A 246 2.78 -14.14 4.31
N GLY A 247 2.46 -15.21 3.56
CA GLY A 247 3.15 -16.49 3.67
C GLY A 247 4.63 -16.35 3.32
N THR A 248 4.94 -15.76 2.17
CA THR A 248 6.34 -15.54 1.75
C THR A 248 7.07 -14.60 2.69
N PHE A 249 6.44 -13.48 3.09
CA PHE A 249 7.03 -12.55 4.05
C PHE A 249 7.40 -13.26 5.36
N THR A 250 6.47 -14.02 5.92
CA THR A 250 6.68 -14.76 7.19
C THR A 250 7.80 -15.78 7.06
N ILE A 251 7.84 -16.54 5.97
CA ILE A 251 8.89 -17.55 5.71
C ILE A 251 10.26 -16.88 5.61
N LEU A 252 10.40 -15.81 4.81
CA LEU A 252 11.68 -15.15 4.61
C LEU A 252 12.18 -14.48 5.89
N VAL A 253 11.29 -13.83 6.64
CA VAL A 253 11.66 -13.19 7.93
C VAL A 253 11.99 -14.24 8.98
N LEU A 254 11.33 -15.41 8.99
CA LEU A 254 11.69 -16.52 9.87
C LEU A 254 13.09 -17.05 9.54
N ILE A 255 13.42 -17.22 8.27
CA ILE A 255 14.76 -17.62 7.81
C ILE A 255 15.80 -16.57 8.23
N ALA A 256 15.47 -15.28 8.10
CA ALA A 256 16.31 -14.20 8.59
C ALA A 256 16.53 -14.30 10.11
N GLY A 257 15.46 -14.50 10.87
CA GLY A 257 15.53 -14.70 12.33
C GLY A 257 16.37 -15.92 12.74
N LEU A 258 16.26 -17.03 12.01
CA LEU A 258 17.10 -18.23 12.23
C LEU A 258 18.58 -17.94 11.90
N ALA A 259 18.86 -17.19 10.84
CA ALA A 259 20.23 -16.80 10.50
C ALA A 259 20.83 -15.89 11.60
N VAL A 260 20.05 -14.93 12.10
CA VAL A 260 20.45 -14.07 13.23
C VAL A 260 20.67 -14.89 14.51
N PHE A 261 19.76 -15.81 14.84
CA PHE A 261 19.91 -16.72 15.98
C PHE A 261 21.20 -17.56 15.91
N SER A 262 21.63 -17.93 14.70
CA SER A 262 22.90 -18.63 14.50
C SER A 262 24.13 -17.78 14.85
N LEU A 263 24.01 -16.45 14.79
CA LEU A 263 25.05 -15.47 15.16
C LEU A 263 24.93 -15.06 16.62
N ASN A 264 23.73 -14.77 17.06
CA ASN A 264 23.42 -14.33 18.42
C ASN A 264 22.25 -15.14 18.99
N LYS A 265 22.55 -16.06 19.93
CA LYS A 265 21.57 -16.97 20.54
C LYS A 265 20.52 -16.28 21.44
N SER A 266 20.68 -15.00 21.75
CA SER A 266 19.72 -14.26 22.56
C SER A 266 18.43 -13.90 21.81
N VAL A 267 18.43 -13.92 20.48
CA VAL A 267 17.30 -13.54 19.63
C VAL A 267 16.38 -14.73 19.38
N ASN A 268 15.13 -14.64 19.80
CA ASN A 268 14.11 -15.65 19.47
C ASN A 268 13.60 -15.43 18.02
N PRO A 269 13.79 -16.39 17.08
CA PRO A 269 13.37 -16.24 15.69
C PRO A 269 11.86 -16.03 15.52
N GLY A 270 11.05 -16.66 16.37
CA GLY A 270 9.60 -16.49 16.35
C GLY A 270 9.17 -15.08 16.77
N LEU A 271 9.77 -14.53 17.82
CA LEU A 271 9.52 -13.14 18.24
C LEU A 271 10.00 -12.15 17.19
N PHE A 272 11.16 -12.37 16.58
CA PHE A 272 11.65 -11.54 15.47
C PHE A 272 10.66 -11.50 14.31
N THR A 273 10.10 -12.66 13.95
CA THR A 273 9.12 -12.79 12.86
C THR A 273 7.83 -12.06 13.19
N LEU A 274 7.26 -12.28 14.39
CA LEU A 274 6.03 -11.63 14.83
C LEU A 274 6.21 -10.10 14.93
N TYR A 275 7.34 -9.68 15.49
CA TYR A 275 7.67 -8.26 15.61
C TYR A 275 7.79 -7.59 14.23
N SER A 276 8.46 -8.24 13.28
CA SER A 276 8.61 -7.75 11.91
C SER A 276 7.28 -7.70 11.15
N LEU A 277 6.38 -8.67 11.38
CA LEU A 277 5.06 -8.72 10.76
C LEU A 277 4.14 -7.62 11.29
N LEU A 278 4.20 -7.37 12.61
CA LEU A 278 3.38 -6.38 13.28
C LEU A 278 3.98 -4.97 13.23
N SER A 279 5.22 -4.80 12.76
CA SER A 279 5.87 -3.50 12.63
C SER A 279 5.63 -2.89 11.25
N GLY A 280 5.46 -1.56 11.19
CA GLY A 280 5.30 -0.81 9.94
C GLY A 280 4.09 -1.25 9.10
N GLY A 281 4.12 -0.88 7.82
CA GLY A 281 2.99 -0.97 6.89
C GLY A 281 2.78 -2.32 6.21
N VAL A 282 3.40 -3.44 6.63
CA VAL A 282 3.23 -4.75 5.96
C VAL A 282 1.78 -5.18 5.92
N LEU A 283 1.09 -5.13 7.06
CA LEU A 283 -0.32 -5.52 7.14
C LEU A 283 -1.19 -4.58 6.32
N PHE A 284 -1.01 -3.26 6.46
CA PHE A 284 -1.81 -2.28 5.74
C PHE A 284 -1.60 -2.36 4.23
N GLY A 285 -0.34 -2.37 3.78
CA GLY A 285 0.02 -2.46 2.36
C GLY A 285 -0.43 -3.77 1.72
N GLY A 286 -0.25 -4.90 2.41
CA GLY A 286 -0.67 -6.22 1.94
C GLY A 286 -2.18 -6.38 1.82
N VAL A 287 -2.97 -5.69 2.67
CA VAL A 287 -4.42 -5.77 2.67
C VAL A 287 -5.07 -4.78 1.71
N PHE A 288 -4.69 -3.50 1.76
CA PHE A 288 -5.42 -2.43 1.08
C PHE A 288 -4.74 -1.89 -0.18
N MET A 289 -3.43 -2.07 -0.32
CA MET A 289 -2.70 -1.53 -1.47
C MET A 289 -2.35 -2.59 -2.51
N LEU A 290 -1.87 -3.75 -2.05
CA LEU A 290 -1.44 -4.83 -2.95
C LEU A 290 -2.63 -5.56 -3.60
N THR A 291 -3.78 -5.58 -2.93
CA THR A 291 -5.00 -6.25 -3.40
C THR A 291 -5.88 -5.38 -4.30
N ASP A 292 -5.42 -4.19 -4.69
CA ASP A 292 -6.15 -3.34 -5.64
C ASP A 292 -6.39 -4.10 -6.95
N PRO A 293 -7.66 -4.30 -7.36
CA PRO A 293 -7.99 -5.11 -8.52
C PRO A 293 -7.52 -4.51 -9.85
N VAL A 294 -7.19 -3.21 -9.89
CA VAL A 294 -6.73 -2.54 -11.11
C VAL A 294 -5.25 -2.75 -11.34
N THR A 295 -4.45 -2.67 -10.28
CA THR A 295 -2.97 -2.76 -10.36
C THR A 295 -2.44 -4.17 -10.16
N SER A 296 -3.28 -5.12 -9.71
CA SER A 296 -2.90 -6.52 -9.54
C SER A 296 -3.19 -7.36 -10.79
N PRO A 297 -2.44 -8.47 -11.02
CA PRO A 297 -2.65 -9.37 -12.15
C PRO A 297 -4.04 -10.00 -12.18
N ILE A 298 -4.51 -10.36 -13.39
CA ILE A 298 -5.84 -10.92 -13.60
C ILE A 298 -5.86 -12.43 -13.30
N ASN A 299 -4.80 -13.15 -13.66
CA ASN A 299 -4.77 -14.61 -13.63
C ASN A 299 -4.35 -15.19 -12.28
N PRO A 300 -4.94 -16.34 -11.85
CA PRO A 300 -4.64 -16.95 -10.55
C PRO A 300 -3.17 -17.26 -10.30
N PRO A 301 -2.40 -17.87 -11.21
CA PRO A 301 -0.96 -18.09 -11.00
C PRO A 301 -0.16 -16.80 -10.93
N SER A 302 -0.51 -15.81 -11.78
CA SER A 302 0.14 -14.49 -11.79
C SER A 302 -0.08 -13.74 -10.49
N ARG A 303 -1.26 -13.87 -9.87
CA ARG A 303 -1.56 -13.29 -8.53
C ARG A 303 -0.69 -13.87 -7.43
N VAL A 304 -0.45 -15.18 -7.46
CA VAL A 304 0.45 -15.83 -6.49
C VAL A 304 1.88 -15.32 -6.67
N MET A 305 2.37 -15.30 -7.91
CA MET A 305 3.73 -14.80 -8.21
C MET A 305 3.88 -13.32 -7.83
N TYR A 306 2.87 -12.50 -8.10
CA TYR A 306 2.83 -11.09 -7.73
C TYR A 306 2.96 -10.88 -6.23
N GLY A 307 2.19 -11.64 -5.42
CA GLY A 307 2.28 -11.58 -3.97
C GLY A 307 3.66 -12.02 -3.44
N ILE A 308 4.25 -13.07 -4.03
CA ILE A 308 5.61 -13.54 -3.68
C ILE A 308 6.64 -12.45 -4.00
N ILE A 309 6.62 -11.88 -5.20
CA ILE A 309 7.55 -10.83 -5.61
C ILE A 309 7.46 -9.62 -4.71
N ALA A 310 6.24 -9.16 -4.41
CA ALA A 310 6.03 -8.04 -3.48
C ALA A 310 6.58 -8.33 -2.08
N ALA A 311 6.42 -9.56 -1.57
CA ALA A 311 6.94 -9.97 -0.27
C ALA A 311 8.47 -10.02 -0.25
N VAL A 312 9.09 -10.62 -1.27
CA VAL A 312 10.55 -10.67 -1.43
C VAL A 312 11.15 -9.28 -1.45
N LEU A 313 10.58 -8.39 -2.26
CA LEU A 313 11.02 -6.99 -2.35
C LEU A 313 10.86 -6.28 -1.00
N THR A 314 9.73 -6.49 -0.31
CA THR A 314 9.49 -5.90 1.01
C THR A 314 10.54 -6.34 2.03
N VAL A 315 10.85 -7.65 2.08
CA VAL A 315 11.86 -8.20 2.99
C VAL A 315 13.25 -7.65 2.66
N PHE A 316 13.63 -7.63 1.38
CA PHE A 316 14.95 -7.16 0.97
C PHE A 316 15.13 -5.65 1.24
N ILE A 317 14.14 -4.84 0.94
CA ILE A 317 14.23 -3.40 1.22
C ILE A 317 14.30 -3.16 2.74
N ARG A 318 13.54 -3.91 3.54
CA ARG A 318 13.57 -3.77 5.00
C ARG A 318 14.86 -4.22 5.65
N LEU A 319 15.42 -5.34 5.21
CA LEU A 319 16.58 -5.93 5.87
C LEU A 319 17.92 -5.37 5.34
N PHE A 320 17.98 -4.99 4.07
CA PHE A 320 19.26 -4.66 3.41
C PHE A 320 19.35 -3.24 2.86
N ALA A 321 18.22 -2.52 2.74
CA ALA A 321 18.25 -1.13 2.32
C ALA A 321 18.13 -0.17 3.52
N ALA A 322 18.63 1.06 3.34
CA ALA A 322 18.51 2.14 4.33
C ALA A 322 17.07 2.70 4.48
N LEU A 323 16.08 2.04 3.88
CA LEU A 323 14.68 2.45 3.86
C LEU A 323 13.85 1.51 4.76
N PRO A 324 13.57 1.87 6.01
CA PRO A 324 12.84 1.00 6.95
C PRO A 324 11.44 0.61 6.45
N GLU A 325 10.76 1.49 5.73
CA GLU A 325 9.42 1.26 5.19
C GLU A 325 9.47 0.88 3.71
N GLY A 326 9.90 -0.33 3.40
CA GLY A 326 10.02 -0.81 2.03
C GLY A 326 8.70 -1.13 1.32
N VAL A 327 7.56 -1.13 2.02
CA VAL A 327 6.28 -1.65 1.50
C VAL A 327 5.78 -0.86 0.29
N ALA A 328 5.77 0.48 0.36
CA ALA A 328 5.29 1.30 -0.75
C ALA A 328 6.18 1.14 -2.00
N PHE A 329 7.50 1.10 -1.83
CA PHE A 329 8.44 0.85 -2.92
C PHE A 329 8.27 -0.55 -3.53
N SER A 330 8.12 -1.57 -2.69
CA SER A 330 7.91 -2.95 -3.16
C SER A 330 6.60 -3.09 -3.95
N ILE A 331 5.53 -2.41 -3.52
CA ILE A 331 4.26 -2.40 -4.23
C ILE A 331 4.40 -1.73 -5.61
N LEU A 332 5.10 -0.60 -5.70
CA LEU A 332 5.31 0.07 -6.99
C LEU A 332 6.09 -0.81 -7.97
N ILE A 333 7.17 -1.45 -7.51
CA ILE A 333 7.95 -2.37 -8.35
C ILE A 333 7.10 -3.60 -8.73
N ALA A 334 6.34 -4.16 -7.78
CA ALA A 334 5.44 -5.27 -8.05
C ALA A 334 4.35 -4.90 -9.08
N ASN A 335 3.79 -3.69 -9.00
CA ASN A 335 2.83 -3.19 -9.99
C ASN A 335 3.41 -3.13 -11.41
N MET A 336 4.69 -2.75 -11.57
CA MET A 336 5.37 -2.83 -12.87
C MET A 336 5.46 -4.27 -13.35
N VAL A 337 5.82 -5.21 -12.46
CA VAL A 337 5.94 -6.62 -12.80
C VAL A 337 4.57 -7.24 -13.12
N ALA A 338 3.48 -6.75 -12.53
CA ALA A 338 2.12 -7.23 -12.80
C ALA A 338 1.77 -7.16 -14.30
N VAL A 339 2.20 -6.11 -14.99
CA VAL A 339 2.00 -5.93 -16.44
C VAL A 339 2.66 -7.06 -17.22
N PHE A 340 3.87 -7.47 -16.83
CA PHE A 340 4.58 -8.59 -17.48
C PHE A 340 3.95 -9.94 -17.14
N LEU A 341 3.43 -10.12 -15.92
CA LEU A 341 2.76 -11.35 -15.50
C LEU A 341 1.43 -11.59 -16.22
N ASP A 342 0.78 -10.54 -16.71
CA ASP A 342 -0.43 -10.63 -17.52
C ASP A 342 -0.15 -10.74 -19.03
N HIS A 343 1.12 -10.67 -19.44
CA HIS A 343 1.52 -10.78 -20.84
C HIS A 343 1.39 -12.23 -21.35
N TYR A 344 1.34 -12.37 -22.67
CA TYR A 344 1.01 -13.55 -23.50
C TYR A 344 1.40 -14.94 -22.96
N GLU A 345 2.63 -15.17 -22.55
CA GLU A 345 3.08 -16.51 -22.09
C GLU A 345 2.59 -16.86 -20.67
N TRP A 346 2.35 -15.86 -19.83
CA TRP A 346 1.98 -16.02 -18.42
C TRP A 346 0.46 -15.86 -18.19
N SER A 347 -0.28 -15.39 -19.19
CA SER A 347 -1.70 -15.03 -19.08
C SER A 347 -2.66 -16.21 -18.87
N GLY A 348 -2.21 -17.47 -19.03
CA GLY A 348 -3.07 -18.63 -18.83
C GLY A 348 -3.47 -18.87 -17.37
N SER A 349 -4.74 -19.20 -17.13
CA SER A 349 -5.29 -19.47 -15.78
C SER A 349 -4.83 -20.80 -15.16
N ARG A 350 -4.23 -21.71 -15.96
CA ARG A 350 -3.76 -23.02 -15.48
C ARG A 350 -2.36 -22.93 -14.86
N TYR A 351 -2.12 -23.70 -13.80
CA TYR A 351 -0.79 -23.94 -13.23
C TYR A 351 -0.02 -24.92 -14.09
N THR A 352 0.77 -24.42 -15.03
CA THR A 352 1.69 -25.23 -15.84
C THR A 352 2.97 -25.54 -15.05
N TRP A 353 3.70 -26.60 -15.45
CA TRP A 353 4.98 -26.95 -14.83
C TRP A 353 5.96 -25.77 -14.80
N LYS A 354 6.06 -24.98 -15.86
CA LYS A 354 6.92 -23.79 -15.92
C LYS A 354 6.54 -22.75 -14.84
N LYS A 355 5.24 -22.52 -14.61
CA LYS A 355 4.75 -21.58 -13.58
C LYS A 355 5.00 -22.11 -12.17
N ILE A 356 4.81 -23.40 -11.94
CA ILE A 356 5.11 -24.03 -10.65
C ILE A 356 6.61 -23.95 -10.35
N LEU A 357 7.45 -24.23 -11.33
CA LEU A 357 8.92 -24.10 -11.19
C LEU A 357 9.31 -22.65 -10.90
N ALA A 358 8.72 -21.69 -11.62
CA ALA A 358 8.98 -20.28 -11.37
C ALA A 358 8.57 -19.84 -9.94
N ILE A 359 7.42 -20.28 -9.45
CA ILE A 359 6.98 -20.04 -8.07
C ILE A 359 7.97 -20.65 -7.07
N ALA A 360 8.41 -21.88 -7.29
CA ALA A 360 9.38 -22.55 -6.43
C ALA A 360 10.74 -21.82 -6.40
N LEU A 361 11.23 -21.37 -7.56
CA LEU A 361 12.48 -20.60 -7.66
C LEU A 361 12.34 -19.20 -7.01
N LEU A 362 11.20 -18.53 -7.20
CA LEU A 362 10.91 -17.24 -6.56
C LEU A 362 10.84 -17.32 -5.03
N LEU A 363 10.61 -18.48 -4.46
CA LEU A 363 10.67 -18.73 -3.02
C LEU A 363 12.06 -19.17 -2.57
N ALA A 364 12.64 -20.15 -3.26
CA ALA A 364 13.89 -20.79 -2.85
C ALA A 364 15.11 -19.88 -2.97
N ILE A 365 15.26 -19.17 -4.08
CA ILE A 365 16.43 -18.29 -4.33
C ILE A 365 16.50 -17.16 -3.29
N PRO A 366 15.43 -16.37 -3.05
CA PRO A 366 15.47 -15.34 -2.01
C PRO A 366 15.68 -15.89 -0.59
N ALA A 367 15.15 -17.08 -0.28
CA ALA A 367 15.33 -17.72 1.01
C ALA A 367 16.81 -18.05 1.26
N ILE A 368 17.48 -18.70 0.30
CA ILE A 368 18.90 -19.01 0.38
C ILE A 368 19.72 -17.72 0.46
N PHE A 369 19.41 -16.73 -0.38
CA PHE A 369 20.12 -15.46 -0.43
C PHE A 369 20.01 -14.67 0.87
N THR A 370 18.81 -14.60 1.46
CA THR A 370 18.57 -13.98 2.77
C THR A 370 19.41 -14.63 3.86
N PHE A 371 19.45 -15.98 3.91
CA PHE A 371 20.24 -16.70 4.88
C PHE A 371 21.74 -16.43 4.72
N LEU A 372 22.25 -16.50 3.49
CA LEU A 372 23.68 -16.30 3.19
C LEU A 372 24.14 -14.87 3.48
N ILE A 373 23.36 -13.85 3.10
CA ILE A 373 23.73 -12.44 3.38
C ILE A 373 23.81 -12.19 4.88
N ILE A 374 22.83 -12.66 5.65
CA ILE A 374 22.84 -12.45 7.10
C ILE A 374 23.97 -13.22 7.76
N ARG A 375 24.23 -14.47 7.34
CA ARG A 375 25.23 -15.33 7.95
C ARG A 375 26.67 -14.91 7.63
N PHE A 376 26.93 -14.47 6.39
CA PHE A 376 28.28 -14.20 5.87
C PHE A 376 28.52 -12.76 5.47
N GLY A 377 27.48 -11.95 5.26
CA GLY A 377 27.58 -10.58 4.76
C GLY A 377 27.96 -9.54 5.81
N GLY A 378 28.13 -9.91 7.08
CA GLY A 378 28.53 -8.98 8.14
C GLY A 378 27.52 -7.86 8.48
N VAL A 379 26.36 -7.86 7.87
CA VAL A 379 25.34 -6.79 8.00
C VAL A 379 24.82 -6.70 9.45
N TYR A 380 25.01 -7.74 10.24
CA TYR A 380 24.47 -7.88 11.59
C TYR A 380 25.53 -8.33 12.62
N ASN A 381 26.79 -8.01 12.39
CA ASN A 381 27.91 -8.33 13.29
C ASN A 381 28.12 -7.25 14.37
N GLY A 382 27.05 -6.56 14.79
CA GLY A 382 27.10 -5.57 15.85
C GLY A 382 26.59 -6.07 17.20
#